data_fdd1dde383435f04f31efa5a381a342e
#
_entry.id   fdd1dde383435f04f31efa5a381a342e
#
_cell.length_a   1.000
_cell.length_b   1.000
_cell.length_c   1.000
_cell.angle_alpha   90.00
_cell.angle_beta   90.00
_cell.angle_gamma   90.00
#
_symmetry.space_group_name_H-M   'P 1'
#
loop_
_entity.id
_entity.type
_entity.pdbx_description
1 polymer ?
#
loop_
_entity_poly.entity_id
_entity_poly.type
_entity_poly.pdbx_seq_one_letter_code
_entity_poly.pdbx_strand_id
1 'polypeptide(L)'
;EGVVIKADTIGGLEALAFELKKIEVPIRRAAVGPVNKRDVMTAESAKSRLNQIILGFSVEPNNEVNESLNQGDDSVTWIGGDIIYHIIDQFEEWKEKTKEDMDASARENLVYPGKLLYLENHTFRNKGPAIVGMRVLGGRVHLGQRLMKLDGTPVGQVKSLRSRASEDLKEAKQGEEIAVAV
;
A
#
# COMPACT_ATOMS: atom_id res chain seq x y z
N GLU A 1 2.73 -11.51 16.25
CA GLU A 1 3.12 -11.12 14.88
C GLU A 1 4.37 -11.89 14.47
N GLY A 2 4.59 -12.08 13.16
CA GLY A 2 5.74 -12.80 12.63
C GLY A 2 5.37 -13.66 11.44
N VAL A 3 6.40 -14.19 10.77
CA VAL A 3 6.27 -15.02 9.57
C VAL A 3 5.96 -16.48 9.92
N VAL A 4 5.42 -17.22 8.96
CA VAL A 4 5.24 -18.67 9.07
C VAL A 4 6.42 -19.36 8.39
N ILE A 5 7.01 -20.36 9.04
CA ILE A 5 8.10 -21.13 8.47
C ILE A 5 7.78 -22.63 8.42
N LYS A 6 8.24 -23.29 7.37
CA LYS A 6 8.07 -24.72 7.12
C LYS A 6 9.38 -25.33 6.67
N ALA A 7 9.60 -26.57 7.01
CA ALA A 7 10.72 -27.36 6.49
C ALA A 7 10.35 -28.84 6.41
N ASP A 8 11.12 -29.63 5.68
CA ASP A 8 10.97 -31.08 5.58
C ASP A 8 11.38 -31.78 6.87
N THR A 9 12.35 -31.23 7.58
CA THR A 9 12.97 -31.79 8.79
C THR A 9 13.04 -30.76 9.92
N ILE A 10 13.18 -31.24 11.16
CA ILE A 10 13.40 -30.38 12.34
C ILE A 10 14.70 -29.58 12.19
N GLY A 11 15.78 -30.23 11.73
CA GLY A 11 17.08 -29.57 11.53
C GLY A 11 17.01 -28.43 10.48
N GLY A 12 16.28 -28.66 9.38
CA GLY A 12 16.03 -27.63 8.37
C GLY A 12 15.21 -26.47 8.93
N LEU A 13 14.20 -26.77 9.75
CA LEU A 13 13.38 -25.76 10.41
C LEU A 13 14.18 -24.90 11.40
N GLU A 14 15.05 -25.54 12.20
CA GLU A 14 15.96 -24.85 13.13
C GLU A 14 16.97 -23.97 12.39
N ALA A 15 17.54 -24.45 11.28
CA ALA A 15 18.48 -23.70 10.47
C ALA A 15 17.81 -22.45 9.85
N LEU A 16 16.61 -22.60 9.28
CA LEU A 16 15.86 -21.48 8.75
C LEU A 16 15.48 -20.48 9.84
N ALA A 17 15.05 -20.96 11.00
CA ALA A 17 14.72 -20.12 12.15
C ALA A 17 15.95 -19.36 12.68
N PHE A 18 17.12 -19.97 12.66
CA PHE A 18 18.38 -19.35 13.09
C PHE A 18 18.78 -18.20 12.16
N GLU A 19 18.69 -18.38 10.83
CA GLU A 19 18.98 -17.31 9.88
C GLU A 19 17.99 -16.15 9.99
N LEU A 20 16.69 -16.41 10.13
CA LEU A 20 15.68 -15.38 10.34
C LEU A 20 15.90 -14.59 11.65
N LYS A 21 16.38 -15.26 12.70
CA LYS A 21 16.72 -14.61 13.96
C LYS A 21 17.90 -13.63 13.81
N LYS A 22 18.89 -13.92 12.98
CA LYS A 22 20.02 -13.00 12.71
C LYS A 22 19.56 -11.67 12.11
N ILE A 23 18.52 -11.71 11.28
CA ILE A 23 17.92 -10.53 10.64
C ILE A 23 16.71 -9.99 11.42
N GLU A 24 16.55 -10.40 12.66
CA GLU A 24 15.52 -9.94 13.61
C GLU A 24 14.08 -10.11 13.12
N VAL A 25 13.81 -11.15 12.33
CA VAL A 25 12.46 -11.46 11.84
C VAL A 25 11.74 -12.36 12.84
N PRO A 26 10.62 -11.90 13.42
CA PRO A 26 9.84 -12.70 14.36
C PRO A 26 9.15 -13.87 13.63
N ILE A 27 9.14 -15.04 14.28
CA ILE A 27 8.48 -16.24 13.78
C ILE A 27 7.19 -16.45 14.59
N ARG A 28 6.06 -16.49 13.90
CA ARG A 28 4.75 -16.75 14.52
C ARG A 28 4.43 -18.23 14.60
N ARG A 29 4.81 -19.00 13.59
CA ARG A 29 4.58 -20.43 13.50
C ARG A 29 5.72 -21.11 12.78
N ALA A 30 6.20 -22.20 13.39
CA ALA A 30 7.19 -23.09 12.81
C ALA A 30 6.63 -24.53 12.81
N ALA A 31 6.66 -25.23 11.70
CA ALA A 31 6.19 -26.61 11.63
C ALA A 31 6.87 -27.40 10.51
N VAL A 32 7.04 -28.71 10.74
CA VAL A 32 7.59 -29.65 9.76
C VAL A 32 6.49 -30.15 8.82
N GLY A 33 6.86 -30.43 7.57
CA GLY A 33 6.00 -30.95 6.52
C GLY A 33 5.48 -29.88 5.54
N PRO A 34 4.68 -30.28 4.54
CA PRO A 34 4.21 -29.39 3.48
C PRO A 34 3.34 -28.26 4.01
N VAL A 35 3.26 -27.16 3.26
CA VAL A 35 2.37 -26.05 3.61
C VAL A 35 0.93 -26.47 3.46
N ASN A 36 0.11 -26.20 4.45
CA ASN A 36 -1.29 -26.55 4.48
C ASN A 36 -2.17 -25.30 4.72
N LYS A 37 -3.49 -25.47 4.57
CA LYS A 37 -4.48 -24.39 4.71
C LYS A 37 -4.38 -23.64 6.06
N ARG A 38 -4.03 -24.34 7.14
CA ARG A 38 -3.86 -23.72 8.46
C ARG A 38 -2.67 -22.77 8.49
N ASP A 39 -1.60 -23.07 7.76
CA ASP A 39 -0.41 -22.24 7.67
C ASP A 39 -0.75 -20.93 6.91
N VAL A 40 -1.50 -21.03 5.81
CA VAL A 40 -2.00 -19.89 5.04
C VAL A 40 -2.90 -19.00 5.91
N MET A 41 -3.91 -19.55 6.56
CA MET A 41 -4.79 -18.80 7.46
C MET A 41 -4.01 -18.13 8.61
N THR A 42 -2.94 -18.76 9.10
CA THR A 42 -2.08 -18.19 10.13
C THR A 42 -1.30 -16.99 9.58
N ALA A 43 -0.77 -17.07 8.39
CA ALA A 43 -0.06 -15.96 7.73
C ALA A 43 -1.02 -14.82 7.38
N GLU A 44 -2.18 -15.13 6.80
CA GLU A 44 -3.22 -14.16 6.42
C GLU A 44 -3.73 -13.34 7.62
N SER A 45 -3.84 -13.96 8.79
CA SER A 45 -4.26 -13.29 10.03
C SER A 45 -3.21 -12.35 10.64
N ALA A 46 -2.05 -12.17 10.00
CA ALA A 46 -1.06 -11.19 10.44
C ALA A 46 -1.55 -9.77 10.11
N LYS A 47 -1.37 -8.84 11.05
CA LYS A 47 -1.81 -7.44 10.89
C LYS A 47 -0.97 -6.66 9.87
N SER A 48 0.32 -7.00 9.78
CA SER A 48 1.23 -6.35 8.83
C SER A 48 1.39 -7.20 7.58
N ARG A 49 1.30 -6.58 6.41
CA ARG A 49 1.56 -7.21 5.11
C ARG A 49 2.94 -7.87 5.07
N LEU A 50 3.94 -7.27 5.71
CA LEU A 50 5.31 -7.79 5.82
C LEU A 50 5.42 -9.13 6.57
N ASN A 51 4.37 -9.55 7.27
CA ASN A 51 4.28 -10.82 7.98
C ASN A 51 3.31 -11.82 7.31
N GLN A 52 2.63 -11.42 6.23
CA GLN A 52 1.73 -12.27 5.44
C GLN A 52 2.53 -13.10 4.43
N ILE A 53 3.49 -13.85 4.94
CA ILE A 53 4.40 -14.66 4.14
C ILE A 53 4.66 -16.00 4.81
N ILE A 54 4.87 -17.02 3.98
CA ILE A 54 5.28 -18.35 4.37
C ILE A 54 6.61 -18.65 3.72
N LEU A 55 7.60 -19.03 4.52
CA LEU A 55 8.92 -19.42 4.05
C LEU A 55 9.09 -20.94 4.19
N GLY A 56 9.51 -21.61 3.15
CA GLY A 56 9.69 -23.06 3.14
C GLY A 56 11.06 -23.52 2.70
N PHE A 57 11.66 -24.39 3.49
CA PHE A 57 12.93 -25.04 3.17
C PHE A 57 12.70 -26.52 2.83
N SER A 58 13.02 -26.91 1.60
CA SER A 58 12.84 -28.27 1.05
C SER A 58 11.41 -28.82 1.23
N VAL A 59 10.42 -27.94 1.13
CA VAL A 59 8.99 -28.30 1.17
C VAL A 59 8.23 -27.51 0.13
N GLU A 60 7.09 -28.07 -0.28
CA GLU A 60 6.16 -27.41 -1.19
C GLU A 60 4.75 -27.30 -0.58
N PRO A 61 3.93 -26.38 -1.09
CA PRO A 61 2.52 -26.32 -0.73
C PRO A 61 1.77 -27.58 -1.19
N ASN A 62 0.80 -28.03 -0.40
CA ASN A 62 -0.16 -29.04 -0.85
C ASN A 62 -0.95 -28.54 -2.06
N ASN A 63 -1.45 -29.45 -2.92
CA ASN A 63 -2.17 -29.11 -4.14
C ASN A 63 -3.33 -28.13 -3.89
N GLU A 64 -4.12 -28.32 -2.83
CA GLU A 64 -5.23 -27.43 -2.45
C GLU A 64 -4.78 -26.00 -2.11
N VAL A 65 -3.59 -25.88 -1.52
CA VAL A 65 -3.01 -24.60 -1.11
C VAL A 65 -2.31 -23.92 -2.28
N ASN A 66 -1.68 -24.71 -3.15
CA ASN A 66 -0.98 -24.20 -4.33
C ASN A 66 -1.95 -23.50 -5.30
N GLU A 67 -3.15 -24.04 -5.49
CA GLU A 67 -4.20 -23.39 -6.27
C GLU A 67 -4.62 -22.05 -5.65
N SER A 68 -4.78 -21.99 -4.33
CA SER A 68 -5.15 -20.77 -3.62
C SER A 68 -4.06 -19.69 -3.65
N LEU A 69 -2.79 -20.07 -3.52
CA LEU A 69 -1.65 -19.16 -3.58
C LEU A 69 -1.40 -18.63 -5.01
N ASN A 70 -1.75 -19.42 -6.06
CA ASN A 70 -1.56 -19.05 -7.46
C ASN A 70 -2.77 -18.32 -8.07
N GLN A 71 -3.94 -18.33 -7.46
CA GLN A 71 -5.16 -17.71 -7.99
C GLN A 71 -5.25 -16.18 -7.79
N GLY A 72 -4.15 -15.54 -7.35
CA GLY A 72 -4.04 -14.08 -7.37
C GLY A 72 -4.80 -13.36 -6.26
N ASP A 73 -5.21 -14.04 -5.22
CA ASP A 73 -5.56 -13.37 -3.98
C ASP A 73 -4.25 -13.04 -3.26
N ASP A 74 -3.75 -11.82 -3.46
CA ASP A 74 -2.45 -11.32 -2.98
C ASP A 74 -2.32 -11.27 -1.44
N SER A 75 -3.13 -12.06 -0.72
CA SER A 75 -3.16 -12.00 0.74
C SER A 75 -1.92 -12.60 1.38
N VAL A 76 -1.38 -13.72 0.86
CA VAL A 76 -0.22 -14.42 1.42
C VAL A 76 0.81 -14.74 0.33
N THR A 77 2.05 -14.39 0.60
CA THR A 77 3.18 -14.72 -0.29
C THR A 77 3.84 -16.03 0.13
N TRP A 78 4.25 -16.83 -0.85
CA TRP A 78 5.01 -18.04 -0.65
C TRP A 78 6.42 -17.90 -1.24
N ILE A 79 7.45 -18.19 -0.42
CA ILE A 79 8.84 -18.30 -0.86
C ILE A 79 9.37 -19.65 -0.38
N GLY A 80 9.77 -20.51 -1.30
CA GLY A 80 10.32 -21.82 -1.01
C GLY A 80 11.56 -22.14 -1.82
N GLY A 81 12.38 -23.06 -1.31
CA GLY A 81 13.58 -23.52 -2.00
C GLY A 81 14.38 -24.52 -1.18
N ASP A 82 15.44 -25.05 -1.80
CA ASP A 82 16.33 -26.05 -1.20
C ASP A 82 17.64 -25.44 -0.68
N ILE A 83 17.80 -24.12 -0.79
CA ILE A 83 18.97 -23.38 -0.31
C ILE A 83 18.49 -22.26 0.62
N ILE A 84 18.82 -22.35 1.90
CA ILE A 84 18.36 -21.42 2.94
C ILE A 84 18.74 -19.98 2.61
N TYR A 85 19.95 -19.72 2.16
CA TYR A 85 20.40 -18.35 1.83
C TYR A 85 19.59 -17.74 0.68
N HIS A 86 19.22 -18.52 -0.33
CA HIS A 86 18.36 -18.04 -1.42
C HIS A 86 16.95 -17.68 -0.92
N ILE A 87 16.43 -18.42 0.05
CA ILE A 87 15.14 -18.10 0.68
C ILE A 87 15.22 -16.78 1.43
N ILE A 88 16.32 -16.57 2.16
CA ILE A 88 16.55 -15.33 2.91
C ILE A 88 16.71 -14.13 1.96
N ASP A 89 17.54 -14.25 0.92
CA ASP A 89 17.75 -13.19 -0.08
C ASP A 89 16.44 -12.79 -0.77
N GLN A 90 15.64 -13.77 -1.22
CA GLN A 90 14.33 -13.54 -1.83
C GLN A 90 13.33 -12.89 -0.83
N PHE A 91 13.40 -13.29 0.43
CA PHE A 91 12.57 -12.70 1.47
C PHE A 91 12.92 -11.23 1.74
N GLU A 92 14.21 -10.90 1.81
CA GLU A 92 14.67 -9.52 2.01
C GLU A 92 14.27 -8.64 0.82
N GLU A 93 14.47 -9.11 -0.42
CA GLU A 93 14.05 -8.40 -1.64
C GLU A 93 12.53 -8.17 -1.67
N TRP A 94 11.75 -9.21 -1.37
CA TRP A 94 10.29 -9.10 -1.27
C TRP A 94 9.85 -8.12 -0.18
N LYS A 95 10.53 -8.13 0.97
CA LYS A 95 10.24 -7.26 2.11
C LYS A 95 10.49 -5.79 1.77
N GLU A 96 11.61 -5.47 1.10
CA GLU A 96 11.91 -4.12 0.64
C GLU A 96 10.86 -3.63 -0.37
N LYS A 97 10.57 -4.42 -1.40
CA LYS A 97 9.56 -4.10 -2.41
C LYS A 97 8.17 -3.88 -1.79
N THR A 98 7.75 -4.79 -0.91
CA THR A 98 6.45 -4.66 -0.23
C THR A 98 6.38 -3.40 0.64
N LYS A 99 7.48 -3.03 1.29
CA LYS A 99 7.57 -1.80 2.08
C LYS A 99 7.47 -0.56 1.20
N GLU A 100 8.13 -0.53 0.06
CA GLU A 100 8.04 0.56 -0.92
C GLU A 100 6.61 0.72 -1.45
N ASP A 101 5.93 -0.39 -1.80
CA ASP A 101 4.55 -0.40 -2.27
C ASP A 101 3.57 0.09 -1.19
N MET A 102 3.78 -0.31 0.08
CA MET A 102 2.99 0.20 1.21
C MET A 102 3.20 1.70 1.43
N ASP A 103 4.44 2.19 1.35
CA ASP A 103 4.77 3.60 1.48
C ASP A 103 4.22 4.41 0.31
N ALA A 104 4.25 3.88 -0.92
CA ALA A 104 3.66 4.50 -2.10
C ALA A 104 2.13 4.62 -1.94
N SER A 105 1.47 3.54 -1.55
CA SER A 105 0.01 3.52 -1.29
C SER A 105 -0.38 4.46 -0.14
N ALA A 106 0.43 4.55 0.91
CA ALA A 106 0.23 5.49 2.00
C ALA A 106 0.36 6.94 1.52
N ARG A 107 1.31 7.22 0.62
CA ARG A 107 1.48 8.56 0.02
C ARG A 107 0.32 8.94 -0.89
N GLU A 108 -0.21 8.01 -1.68
CA GLU A 108 -1.40 8.24 -2.51
C GLU A 108 -2.65 8.56 -1.67
N ASN A 109 -2.78 7.92 -0.50
CA ASN A 109 -3.89 8.15 0.44
C ASN A 109 -3.66 9.34 1.39
N LEU A 110 -2.47 9.95 1.40
CA LEU A 110 -2.21 11.16 2.16
C LEU A 110 -2.97 12.34 1.52
N VAL A 111 -4.08 12.72 2.14
CA VAL A 111 -4.74 13.99 1.84
C VAL A 111 -3.83 15.12 2.31
N TYR A 112 -3.00 15.66 1.41
CA TYR A 112 -2.25 16.87 1.71
C TYR A 112 -3.23 18.02 1.90
N PRO A 113 -3.32 18.65 3.08
CA PRO A 113 -4.19 19.78 3.25
C PRO A 113 -3.73 20.93 2.33
N GLY A 114 -4.63 21.41 1.50
CA GLY A 114 -4.39 22.57 0.65
C GLY A 114 -5.19 23.77 1.15
N LYS A 115 -4.56 24.93 1.19
CA LYS A 115 -5.24 26.21 1.46
C LYS A 115 -5.45 26.95 0.14
N LEU A 116 -6.71 27.21 -0.19
CA LEU A 116 -7.13 27.93 -1.39
C LEU A 116 -7.64 29.32 -1.04
N LEU A 117 -7.27 30.29 -1.87
CA LEU A 117 -7.85 31.64 -1.86
C LEU A 117 -8.79 31.76 -3.05
N TYR A 118 -10.03 32.07 -2.79
CA TYR A 118 -11.00 32.41 -3.83
C TYR A 118 -10.64 33.77 -4.45
N LEU A 119 -10.56 33.80 -5.78
CA LEU A 119 -10.30 35.04 -6.52
C LEU A 119 -11.63 35.69 -6.91
N GLU A 120 -11.93 36.82 -6.30
CA GLU A 120 -13.13 37.64 -6.61
C GLU A 120 -13.10 38.01 -8.11
N ASN A 121 -14.27 37.99 -8.76
CA ASN A 121 -14.47 38.23 -10.20
C ASN A 121 -13.97 37.15 -11.17
N HIS A 122 -13.53 35.98 -10.68
CA HIS A 122 -13.13 34.84 -11.48
C HIS A 122 -14.10 33.66 -11.34
N THR A 123 -15.39 33.95 -11.26
CA THR A 123 -16.45 32.92 -11.27
C THR A 123 -16.94 32.76 -12.70
N PHE A 124 -16.60 31.66 -13.33
CA PHE A 124 -16.95 31.40 -14.73
C PHE A 124 -18.35 30.78 -14.89
N ARG A 125 -18.85 30.08 -13.86
CA ARG A 125 -20.15 29.43 -13.85
C ARG A 125 -20.68 29.25 -12.45
N ASN A 126 -21.95 29.66 -12.20
CA ASN A 126 -22.59 29.60 -10.86
C ASN A 126 -23.49 28.38 -10.66
N LYS A 127 -23.80 27.59 -11.72
CA LYS A 127 -24.70 26.44 -11.64
C LYS A 127 -24.12 25.23 -12.38
N GLY A 128 -24.16 24.10 -11.73
CA GLY A 128 -23.97 22.73 -12.08
C GLY A 128 -22.86 22.37 -13.09
N PRO A 129 -21.67 22.05 -12.70
CA PRO A 129 -20.89 22.39 -11.51
C PRO A 129 -20.40 23.86 -11.52
N ALA A 130 -20.22 24.47 -10.36
CA ALA A 130 -19.67 25.82 -10.26
C ALA A 130 -18.17 25.80 -10.60
N ILE A 131 -17.74 26.72 -11.48
CA ILE A 131 -16.31 26.85 -11.86
C ILE A 131 -15.80 28.19 -11.31
N VAL A 132 -14.83 28.11 -10.41
CA VAL A 132 -14.29 29.27 -9.72
C VAL A 132 -12.77 29.33 -9.84
N GLY A 133 -12.23 30.54 -10.02
CA GLY A 133 -10.80 30.78 -9.98
C GLY A 133 -10.30 30.80 -8.54
N MET A 134 -9.26 30.04 -8.27
CA MET A 134 -8.63 29.95 -6.96
C MET A 134 -7.10 29.99 -7.09
N ARG A 135 -6.44 30.52 -6.05
CA ARG A 135 -4.98 30.46 -5.91
C ARG A 135 -4.62 29.53 -4.77
N VAL A 136 -3.68 28.64 -4.97
CA VAL A 136 -3.16 27.75 -3.93
C VAL A 136 -2.21 28.54 -3.05
N LEU A 137 -2.61 28.81 -1.81
CA LEU A 137 -1.78 29.54 -0.82
C LEU A 137 -0.80 28.64 -0.09
N GLY A 138 -1.11 27.35 0.05
CA GLY A 138 -0.27 26.39 0.72
C GLY A 138 -0.73 24.96 0.49
N GLY A 139 0.19 24.01 0.61
CA GLY A 139 -0.07 22.59 0.36
C GLY A 139 -0.31 22.27 -1.10
N ARG A 140 -1.17 21.28 -1.35
CA ARG A 140 -1.52 20.79 -2.69
C ARG A 140 -3.02 20.51 -2.77
N VAL A 141 -3.55 20.56 -3.97
CA VAL A 141 -4.95 20.28 -4.26
C VAL A 141 -5.06 19.22 -5.35
N HIS A 142 -5.83 18.18 -5.08
CA HIS A 142 -6.04 17.05 -5.99
C HIS A 142 -7.50 16.94 -6.42
N LEU A 143 -7.72 16.23 -7.52
CA LEU A 143 -9.06 15.81 -7.93
C LEU A 143 -9.71 14.95 -6.82
N GLY A 144 -11.01 15.13 -6.61
CA GLY A 144 -11.77 14.37 -5.61
C GLY A 144 -11.63 14.88 -4.17
N GLN A 145 -10.78 15.87 -3.89
CA GLN A 145 -10.59 16.42 -2.57
C GLN A 145 -11.82 17.21 -2.10
N ARG A 146 -12.22 17.03 -0.84
CA ARG A 146 -13.31 17.81 -0.25
C ARG A 146 -12.83 19.19 0.16
N LEU A 147 -13.64 20.19 -0.16
CA LEU A 147 -13.39 21.59 0.19
C LEU A 147 -14.30 22.02 1.34
N MET A 148 -13.73 22.78 2.27
CA MET A 148 -14.47 23.44 3.34
C MET A 148 -14.01 24.89 3.50
N LYS A 149 -14.88 25.75 4.02
CA LYS A 149 -14.50 27.10 4.44
C LYS A 149 -13.67 27.04 5.73
N LEU A 150 -13.05 28.16 6.09
CA LEU A 150 -12.30 28.29 7.35
C LEU A 150 -13.18 28.11 8.60
N ASP A 151 -14.49 28.33 8.49
CA ASP A 151 -15.48 28.10 9.53
C ASP A 151 -15.94 26.64 9.65
N GLY A 152 -15.38 25.73 8.82
CA GLY A 152 -15.72 24.31 8.79
C GLY A 152 -16.92 23.96 7.90
N THR A 153 -17.57 24.96 7.25
CA THR A 153 -18.72 24.71 6.37
C THR A 153 -18.27 23.97 5.10
N PRO A 154 -18.86 22.79 4.76
CA PRO A 154 -18.51 22.08 3.54
C PRO A 154 -18.96 22.88 2.31
N VAL A 155 -18.08 23.01 1.32
CA VAL A 155 -18.34 23.69 0.05
C VAL A 155 -18.70 22.70 -1.06
N GLY A 156 -17.97 21.56 -1.11
CA GLY A 156 -18.15 20.52 -2.12
C GLY A 156 -16.91 19.71 -2.32
N GLN A 157 -16.84 19.04 -3.47
CA GLN A 157 -15.71 18.21 -3.88
C GLN A 157 -15.14 18.71 -5.20
N VAL A 158 -13.81 18.71 -5.31
CA VAL A 158 -13.09 19.08 -6.54
C VAL A 158 -13.39 18.05 -7.62
N LYS A 159 -14.13 18.45 -8.65
CA LYS A 159 -14.48 17.61 -9.82
C LYS A 159 -13.48 17.73 -10.95
N SER A 160 -12.95 18.93 -11.17
CA SER A 160 -11.87 19.15 -12.14
C SER A 160 -10.99 20.31 -11.72
N LEU A 161 -9.72 20.23 -12.14
CA LEU A 161 -8.72 21.27 -11.97
C LEU A 161 -8.21 21.66 -13.35
N ARG A 162 -8.16 22.95 -13.65
CA ARG A 162 -7.57 23.49 -14.89
C ARG A 162 -6.56 24.56 -14.59
N SER A 163 -5.46 24.54 -15.33
CA SER A 163 -4.47 25.59 -15.30
C SER A 163 -5.01 26.87 -15.94
N ARG A 164 -4.30 27.99 -15.77
CA ARG A 164 -4.61 29.26 -16.44
C ARG A 164 -4.56 29.13 -17.98
N ALA A 165 -3.80 28.14 -18.49
CA ALA A 165 -3.74 27.80 -19.91
C ALA A 165 -4.88 26.87 -20.38
N SER A 166 -5.89 26.58 -19.53
CA SER A 166 -7.01 25.65 -19.78
C SER A 166 -6.61 24.18 -19.91
N GLU A 167 -5.44 23.79 -19.42
CA GLU A 167 -5.00 22.40 -19.37
C GLU A 167 -5.59 21.69 -18.15
N ASP A 168 -6.03 20.46 -18.33
CA ASP A 168 -6.53 19.65 -17.22
C ASP A 168 -5.37 19.17 -16.33
N LEU A 169 -5.47 19.48 -15.04
CA LEU A 169 -4.47 19.11 -14.02
C LEU A 169 -5.01 18.00 -13.12
N LYS A 170 -4.14 17.07 -12.74
CA LYS A 170 -4.45 16.10 -11.68
C LYS A 170 -4.16 16.64 -10.28
N GLU A 171 -3.20 17.56 -10.17
CA GLU A 171 -2.72 18.18 -8.96
C GLU A 171 -2.35 19.64 -9.21
N ALA A 172 -2.59 20.53 -8.24
CA ALA A 172 -2.11 21.90 -8.23
C ALA A 172 -1.27 22.18 -7.00
N LYS A 173 -0.16 22.89 -7.18
CA LYS A 173 0.85 23.20 -6.15
C LYS A 173 0.73 24.65 -5.66
N GLN A 174 1.39 24.91 -4.53
CA GLN A 174 1.45 26.25 -3.94
C GLN A 174 1.93 27.31 -4.96
N GLY A 175 1.22 28.43 -5.02
CA GLY A 175 1.50 29.56 -5.91
C GLY A 175 0.74 29.52 -7.24
N GLU A 176 0.16 28.38 -7.62
CA GLU A 176 -0.58 28.26 -8.88
C GLU A 176 -1.98 28.86 -8.79
N GLU A 177 -2.41 29.48 -9.90
CA GLU A 177 -3.79 29.93 -10.13
C GLU A 177 -4.49 28.91 -11.02
N ILE A 178 -5.61 28.42 -10.52
CA ILE A 178 -6.36 27.31 -11.12
C ILE A 178 -7.84 27.61 -11.16
N ALA A 179 -8.52 27.08 -12.16
CA ALA A 179 -9.97 26.99 -12.19
C ALA A 179 -10.41 25.64 -11.58
N VAL A 180 -11.22 25.73 -10.54
CA VAL A 180 -11.71 24.55 -9.80
C VAL A 180 -13.20 24.40 -10.08
N ALA A 181 -13.61 23.22 -10.54
CA ALA A 181 -15.03 22.86 -10.60
C ALA A 181 -15.41 22.13 -9.30
N VAL A 182 -16.48 22.59 -8.68
CA VAL A 182 -16.99 22.06 -7.40
C VAL A 182 -18.39 21.51 -7.55
#